data_760ee372b11f6563ae1b8cca930a9f9e
#
_entry.id   760ee372b11f6563ae1b8cca930a9f9e
#
_cell.length_a   1.000
_cell.length_b   1.000
_cell.length_c   1.000
_cell.angle_alpha   90.00
_cell.angle_beta   90.00
_cell.angle_gamma   90.00
#
_symmetry.space_group_name_H-M   'P 1'
#
loop_
_entity.id
_entity.type
_entity.pdbx_description
1 polymer ?
#
loop_
_entity_poly.entity_id
_entity_poly.type
_entity_poly.pdbx_seq_one_letter_code
_entity_poly.pdbx_strand_id
1 'polypeptide(L)'
;MTDATDTNTPPELPVALRPLAEYASVQTWLDGLKQHWGGDPATDDPERLPMLEAFCGYANRDPDQIIKETTMIKDGEKRIRLKGRERYSKLIDGWQATIEGSRIRKGKAGNTVRSFLIHNGVLLASGMQG
;
A
#
# COMPACT_ATOMS: atom_id res chain seq x y z
N MET A 1 -6.49 33.43 -2.47
CA MET A 1 -6.10 33.04 -2.55
C MET A 1 -5.80 32.31 -2.13
N THR A 2 -6.01 31.94 -2.07
CA THR A 2 -5.73 31.46 -1.83
C THR A 2 -5.27 30.84 -1.94
N ASP A 3 -5.25 30.62 -1.82
CA ASP A 3 -4.83 30.19 -2.03
C ASP A 3 -4.23 29.92 -2.31
N ALA A 4 -4.15 30.09 -2.24
CA ALA A 4 -3.58 29.98 -2.68
C ALA A 4 -2.85 29.49 -2.71
N THR A 5 -2.65 29.47 -2.23
CA THR A 5 -2.05 29.04 -2.29
C THR A 5 -1.70 28.24 -2.68
N ASP A 6 -1.34 28.01 -2.02
CA ASP A 6 -0.99 27.15 -2.70
C ASP A 6 -1.81 26.93 -3.76
N THR A 7 -2.30 27.62 -3.93
CA THR A 7 -3.19 27.66 -4.99
C THR A 7 -2.61 27.41 -6.34
N ASN A 8 -1.34 27.45 -6.46
CA ASN A 8 -0.70 27.14 -7.72
C ASN A 8 -0.81 25.67 -8.05
N THR A 9 -1.04 24.88 -7.04
CA THR A 9 -1.20 23.43 -7.22
C THR A 9 -2.64 23.07 -6.93
N PRO A 10 -3.40 22.68 -7.95
CA PRO A 10 -4.78 22.30 -7.71
C PRO A 10 -4.84 21.06 -6.85
N PRO A 11 -5.93 20.88 -6.08
CA PRO A 11 -6.11 19.66 -5.30
C PRO A 11 -6.10 18.45 -6.21
N GLU A 12 -5.51 17.37 -5.75
CA GLU A 12 -5.56 16.12 -6.49
C GLU A 12 -6.99 15.61 -6.52
N LEU A 13 -7.38 15.10 -7.66
CA LEU A 13 -8.65 14.41 -7.74
C LEU A 13 -8.54 13.08 -7.03
N PRO A 14 -9.64 12.58 -6.44
CA PRO A 14 -9.62 11.27 -5.83
C PRO A 14 -9.21 10.21 -6.86
N VAL A 15 -8.40 9.24 -6.43
CA VAL A 15 -7.98 8.17 -7.30
C VAL A 15 -9.19 7.34 -7.71
N ALA A 16 -9.27 7.00 -8.99
CA ALA A 16 -10.32 6.15 -9.51
C ALA A 16 -9.77 4.74 -9.59
N LEU A 17 -10.26 3.86 -8.70
CA LEU A 17 -9.74 2.51 -8.62
C LEU A 17 -10.54 1.57 -9.49
N ARG A 18 -9.83 0.70 -10.20
CA ARG A 18 -10.43 -0.48 -10.83
C ARG A 18 -10.54 -1.57 -9.77
N PRO A 19 -11.26 -2.67 -10.03
CA PRO A 19 -11.22 -3.79 -9.09
C PRO A 19 -9.77 -4.15 -8.78
N LEU A 20 -9.45 -4.32 -7.50
CA LEU A 20 -8.06 -4.46 -7.09
C LEU A 20 -7.35 -5.63 -7.75
N ALA A 21 -8.06 -6.72 -7.97
CA ALA A 21 -7.45 -7.90 -8.57
C ALA A 21 -6.91 -7.66 -9.98
N GLU A 22 -7.31 -6.56 -10.62
CA GLU A 22 -6.83 -6.24 -11.96
C GLU A 22 -5.46 -5.57 -11.98
N TYR A 23 -4.95 -5.15 -10.83
CA TYR A 23 -3.65 -4.51 -10.77
C TYR A 23 -2.54 -5.55 -10.69
N ALA A 24 -1.49 -5.34 -11.48
CA ALA A 24 -0.37 -6.29 -11.51
C ALA A 24 0.28 -6.45 -10.14
N SER A 25 0.42 -5.36 -9.39
CA SER A 25 1.03 -5.42 -8.06
C SER A 25 0.17 -6.23 -7.09
N VAL A 26 -1.15 -6.17 -7.23
CA VAL A 26 -2.05 -6.96 -6.40
C VAL A 26 -1.94 -8.43 -6.76
N GLN A 27 -1.85 -8.75 -8.06
CA GLN A 27 -1.64 -10.14 -8.46
C GLN A 27 -0.33 -10.69 -7.91
N THR A 28 0.74 -9.89 -7.96
CA THR A 28 2.02 -10.30 -7.39
C THR A 28 1.88 -10.61 -5.90
N TRP A 29 1.15 -9.78 -5.17
CA TRP A 29 0.91 -9.97 -3.75
C TRP A 29 0.13 -11.26 -3.50
N LEU A 30 -0.99 -11.44 -4.21
CA LEU A 30 -1.82 -12.64 -4.02
C LEU A 30 -1.08 -13.91 -4.40
N ASP A 31 -0.30 -13.87 -5.48
CA ASP A 31 0.50 -15.03 -5.89
C ASP A 31 1.56 -15.36 -4.83
N GLY A 32 2.20 -14.34 -4.28
CA GLY A 32 3.18 -14.55 -3.22
C GLY A 32 2.57 -15.15 -1.96
N LEU A 33 1.39 -14.68 -1.58
CA LEU A 33 0.69 -15.25 -0.43
C LEU A 33 0.31 -16.70 -0.69
N LYS A 34 -0.15 -17.01 -1.90
CA LYS A 34 -0.52 -18.36 -2.25
C LYS A 34 0.68 -19.30 -2.21
N GLN A 35 1.82 -18.85 -2.72
CA GLN A 35 3.04 -19.65 -2.65
C GLN A 35 3.47 -19.92 -1.22
N HIS A 36 3.27 -18.97 -0.34
CA HIS A 36 3.72 -19.07 1.04
C HIS A 36 2.77 -19.88 1.92
N TRP A 37 1.47 -19.66 1.74
CA TRP A 37 0.47 -20.18 2.65
C TRP A 37 -0.51 -21.13 1.98
N GLY A 38 -0.53 -21.19 0.65
CA GLY A 38 -1.53 -21.99 -0.08
C GLY A 38 -2.89 -21.31 -0.07
N GLY A 39 -3.90 -22.06 -0.46
CA GLY A 39 -5.27 -21.59 -0.44
C GLY A 39 -5.58 -20.58 -1.53
N ASP A 40 -6.57 -19.74 -1.26
CA ASP A 40 -6.99 -18.67 -2.15
C ASP A 40 -6.96 -17.35 -1.39
N PRO A 41 -5.83 -16.63 -1.43
CA PRO A 41 -5.67 -15.43 -0.62
C PRO A 41 -6.73 -14.34 -0.88
N ALA A 42 -7.31 -14.30 -2.07
CA ALA A 42 -8.32 -13.29 -2.38
C ALA A 42 -9.61 -13.50 -1.59
N THR A 43 -9.92 -14.75 -1.25
CA THR A 43 -11.17 -15.09 -0.58
C THR A 43 -10.99 -15.61 0.83
N ASP A 44 -9.81 -16.16 1.16
CA ASP A 44 -9.55 -16.72 2.48
C ASP A 44 -9.70 -15.67 3.57
N ASP A 45 -9.35 -14.44 3.29
CA ASP A 45 -9.55 -13.33 4.20
C ASP A 45 -10.35 -12.26 3.45
N PRO A 46 -11.65 -12.19 3.69
CA PRO A 46 -12.50 -11.26 2.94
C PRO A 46 -12.19 -9.79 3.22
N GLU A 47 -11.42 -9.48 4.25
CA GLU A 47 -11.04 -8.10 4.54
C GLU A 47 -9.75 -7.67 3.84
N ARG A 48 -9.02 -8.61 3.26
CA ARG A 48 -7.69 -8.31 2.70
C ARG A 48 -7.72 -7.25 1.62
N LEU A 49 -8.49 -7.49 0.57
CA LEU A 49 -8.57 -6.52 -0.53
C LEU A 49 -9.26 -5.23 -0.12
N PRO A 50 -10.37 -5.26 0.63
CA PRO A 50 -10.96 -4.01 1.11
C PRO A 50 -10.02 -3.17 1.97
N MET A 51 -9.15 -3.77 2.77
CA MET A 51 -8.20 -3.01 3.56
C MET A 51 -7.18 -2.30 2.67
N LEU A 52 -6.67 -2.99 1.66
CA LEU A 52 -5.75 -2.33 0.72
C LEU A 52 -6.47 -1.23 -0.05
N GLU A 53 -7.71 -1.47 -0.46
CA GLU A 53 -8.48 -0.46 -1.16
C GLU A 53 -8.65 0.79 -0.31
N ALA A 54 -8.96 0.62 0.97
CA ALA A 54 -9.11 1.74 1.88
C ALA A 54 -7.82 2.53 2.01
N PHE A 55 -6.69 1.84 2.09
CA PHE A 55 -5.39 2.52 2.15
C PHE A 55 -5.11 3.28 0.86
N CYS A 56 -5.43 2.70 -0.28
CA CYS A 56 -5.26 3.38 -1.56
C CYS A 56 -6.06 4.68 -1.60
N GLY A 57 -7.28 4.67 -1.07
CA GLY A 57 -8.07 5.89 -0.97
C GLY A 57 -7.43 6.92 -0.07
N TYR A 58 -6.90 6.49 1.07
CA TYR A 58 -6.23 7.37 2.02
C TYR A 58 -4.98 8.01 1.39
N ALA A 59 -4.17 7.19 0.71
CA ALA A 59 -2.95 7.67 0.07
C ALA A 59 -3.22 8.38 -1.25
N ASN A 60 -4.40 8.23 -1.79
CA ASN A 60 -4.82 8.75 -3.08
C ASN A 60 -3.93 8.24 -4.21
N ARG A 61 -3.65 6.93 -4.17
CA ARG A 61 -2.83 6.26 -5.18
C ARG A 61 -3.39 4.88 -5.43
N ASP A 62 -3.30 4.40 -6.68
CA ASP A 62 -3.67 3.01 -6.93
C ASP A 62 -2.50 2.10 -6.56
N PRO A 63 -2.74 0.78 -6.46
CA PRO A 63 -1.68 -0.13 -6.02
C PRO A 63 -0.42 -0.07 -6.87
N ASP A 64 -0.55 0.01 -8.19
CA ASP A 64 0.62 0.03 -9.07
C ASP A 64 1.39 1.34 -8.92
N GLN A 65 0.69 2.45 -8.69
CA GLN A 65 1.36 3.72 -8.42
C GLN A 65 2.19 3.65 -7.13
N ILE A 66 1.64 3.00 -6.10
CA ILE A 66 2.38 2.85 -4.84
C ILE A 66 3.70 2.12 -5.10
N ILE A 67 3.66 1.05 -5.89
CA ILE A 67 4.88 0.30 -6.17
C ILE A 67 5.86 1.11 -7.02
N LYS A 68 5.36 1.88 -7.98
CA LYS A 68 6.23 2.76 -8.76
C LYS A 68 6.92 3.82 -7.91
N GLU A 69 6.24 4.28 -6.86
CA GLU A 69 6.82 5.31 -5.98
C GLU A 69 7.78 4.73 -4.96
N THR A 70 7.78 3.41 -4.78
CA THR A 70 8.63 2.75 -3.80
C THR A 70 9.72 1.89 -4.43
N THR A 71 9.69 1.70 -5.75
CA THR A 71 10.70 0.90 -6.44
C THR A 71 11.18 1.59 -7.70
N MET A 72 12.31 1.14 -8.21
CA MET A 72 12.87 1.61 -9.47
C MET A 72 13.69 0.49 -10.08
N ILE A 73 13.95 0.61 -11.38
CA ILE A 73 14.87 -0.29 -12.05
C ILE A 73 16.15 0.50 -12.31
N LYS A 74 17.27 -0.04 -11.88
CA LYS A 74 18.58 0.58 -12.11
C LYS A 74 19.55 -0.50 -12.53
N ASP A 75 20.16 -0.31 -13.69
CA ASP A 75 21.10 -1.29 -14.26
C ASP A 75 20.48 -2.67 -14.37
N GLY A 76 19.20 -2.70 -14.75
CA GLY A 76 18.47 -3.96 -14.91
C GLY A 76 18.02 -4.61 -13.62
N GLU A 77 18.30 -4.00 -12.48
CA GLU A 77 17.93 -4.55 -11.19
C GLU A 77 16.86 -3.72 -10.52
N LYS A 78 15.94 -4.39 -9.84
CA LYS A 78 14.92 -3.71 -9.06
C LYS A 78 15.52 -3.21 -7.77
N ARG A 79 15.29 -1.94 -7.48
CA ARG A 79 15.80 -1.28 -6.29
C ARG A 79 14.66 -0.60 -5.56
N ILE A 80 14.82 -0.42 -4.24
CA ILE A 80 13.85 0.31 -3.44
C ILE A 80 14.19 1.79 -3.49
N ARG A 81 13.15 2.62 -3.69
CA ARG A 81 13.29 4.07 -3.56
C ARG A 81 13.18 4.40 -2.08
N LEU A 82 14.28 4.78 -1.46
CA LEU A 82 14.30 4.95 -0.01
C LEU A 82 13.34 6.02 0.48
N LYS A 83 13.24 7.14 -0.22
CA LYS A 83 12.31 8.19 0.19
C LYS A 83 10.86 7.77 0.04
N GLY A 84 10.56 7.03 -1.02
CA GLY A 84 9.21 6.50 -1.21
C GLY A 84 8.86 5.51 -0.13
N ARG A 85 9.79 4.63 0.20
CA ARG A 85 9.58 3.66 1.27
C ARG A 85 9.29 4.35 2.59
N GLU A 86 10.07 5.37 2.92
CA GLU A 86 9.89 6.11 4.16
C GLU A 86 8.53 6.82 4.17
N ARG A 87 8.18 7.43 3.05
CA ARG A 87 6.90 8.12 2.93
C ARG A 87 5.74 7.16 3.18
N TYR A 88 5.77 5.98 2.55
CA TYR A 88 4.67 5.04 2.70
C TYR A 88 4.66 4.38 4.07
N SER A 89 5.82 4.20 4.71
CA SER A 89 5.85 3.75 6.08
C SER A 89 5.08 4.70 6.98
N LYS A 90 5.31 6.00 6.80
CA LYS A 90 4.59 7.01 7.58
C LYS A 90 3.11 7.08 7.24
N LEU A 91 2.78 6.93 5.96
CA LEU A 91 1.38 6.92 5.54
C LEU A 91 0.63 5.75 6.13
N ILE A 92 1.26 4.58 6.17
CA ILE A 92 0.64 3.40 6.77
C ILE A 92 0.39 3.63 8.25
N ASP A 93 1.37 4.16 8.97
CA ASP A 93 1.22 4.45 10.39
C ASP A 93 0.07 5.43 10.64
N GLY A 94 0.01 6.50 9.84
CA GLY A 94 -1.06 7.48 9.97
C GLY A 94 -2.43 6.91 9.65
N TRP A 95 -2.51 6.13 8.58
CA TRP A 95 -3.76 5.50 8.20
C TRP A 95 -4.21 4.49 9.26
N GLN A 96 -3.27 3.68 9.74
CA GLN A 96 -3.56 2.68 10.76
C GLN A 96 -4.18 3.32 12.00
N ALA A 97 -3.69 4.50 12.37
CA ALA A 97 -4.22 5.23 13.52
C ALA A 97 -5.68 5.66 13.32
N THR A 98 -6.13 5.80 12.07
CA THR A 98 -7.52 6.21 11.79
C THR A 98 -8.50 5.04 11.81
N ILE A 99 -7.99 3.80 11.83
CA ILE A 99 -8.86 2.63 11.78
C ILE A 99 -9.59 2.51 13.11
N GLU A 100 -10.91 2.34 13.04
CA GLU A 100 -11.72 2.17 14.23
C GLU A 100 -11.61 0.76 14.75
N GLY A 101 -11.63 0.59 16.06
CA GLY A 101 -11.64 -0.71 16.66
C GLY A 101 -10.47 -0.95 17.57
N SER A 102 -10.22 -2.22 17.87
CA SER A 102 -9.19 -2.61 18.80
C SER A 102 -7.80 -2.42 18.23
N ARG A 103 -6.80 -2.52 19.11
CA ARG A 103 -5.42 -2.48 18.70
C ARG A 103 -5.12 -3.62 17.71
N ILE A 104 -5.73 -4.78 17.93
CA ILE A 104 -5.54 -5.92 17.04
C ILE A 104 -6.05 -5.61 15.65
N ARG A 105 -7.23 -4.97 15.54
CA ARG A 105 -7.79 -4.62 14.24
C ARG A 105 -6.93 -3.57 13.54
N LYS A 106 -6.45 -2.56 14.29
CA LYS A 106 -5.55 -1.56 13.71
C LYS A 106 -4.28 -2.22 13.19
N GLY A 107 -3.73 -3.14 13.97
CA GLY A 107 -2.52 -3.87 13.57
C GLY A 107 -2.75 -4.71 12.33
N LYS A 108 -3.90 -5.38 12.25
CA LYS A 108 -4.22 -6.17 11.08
C LYS A 108 -4.27 -5.31 9.82
N ALA A 109 -4.89 -4.14 9.92
CA ALA A 109 -4.99 -3.23 8.78
C ALA A 109 -3.60 -2.81 8.29
N GLY A 110 -2.76 -2.35 9.19
CA GLY A 110 -1.41 -1.94 8.82
C GLY A 110 -0.58 -3.08 8.25
N ASN A 111 -0.67 -4.25 8.88
CA ASN A 111 0.09 -5.41 8.42
C ASN A 111 -0.37 -5.89 7.05
N THR A 112 -1.64 -5.73 6.73
CA THR A 112 -2.15 -6.10 5.41
C THR A 112 -1.47 -5.27 4.33
N VAL A 113 -1.36 -3.96 4.55
CA VAL A 113 -0.71 -3.09 3.58
C VAL A 113 0.80 -3.35 3.52
N ARG A 114 1.43 -3.58 4.67
CA ARG A 114 2.86 -3.91 4.69
C ARG A 114 3.15 -5.20 3.95
N SER A 115 2.27 -6.19 4.09
CA SER A 115 2.37 -7.46 3.36
C SER A 115 2.35 -7.22 1.85
N PHE A 116 1.43 -6.36 1.39
CA PHE A 116 1.35 -6.00 -0.02
C PHE A 116 2.70 -5.43 -0.51
N LEU A 117 3.29 -4.52 0.26
CA LEU A 117 4.58 -3.94 -0.11
C LEU A 117 5.70 -4.97 -0.09
N ILE A 118 5.75 -5.80 0.94
CA ILE A 118 6.80 -6.81 1.08
C ILE A 118 6.77 -7.78 -0.11
N HIS A 119 5.60 -8.26 -0.48
CA HIS A 119 5.49 -9.19 -1.60
C HIS A 119 5.79 -8.54 -2.95
N ASN A 120 5.83 -7.22 -2.99
CA ASN A 120 6.24 -6.48 -4.18
C ASN A 120 7.71 -6.02 -4.09
N GLY A 121 8.45 -6.52 -3.10
CA GLY A 121 9.89 -6.28 -3.00
C GLY A 121 10.25 -5.07 -2.15
N VAL A 122 9.30 -4.50 -1.43
CA VAL A 122 9.57 -3.31 -0.60
C VAL A 122 9.56 -3.70 0.86
N LEU A 123 10.73 -3.87 1.44
CA LEU A 123 10.86 -4.20 2.86
C LEU A 123 10.78 -2.91 3.67
N LEU A 124 9.96 -2.92 4.69
CA LEU A 124 9.78 -1.76 5.57
C LEU A 124 10.54 -2.01 6.86
N ALA A 125 11.70 -1.37 6.98
CA ALA A 125 12.58 -1.64 8.11
C ALA A 125 11.92 -1.39 9.46
N SER A 126 11.22 -0.25 9.59
CA SER A 126 10.60 0.08 10.86
C SER A 126 9.49 -0.88 11.23
N GLY A 127 8.75 -1.35 10.23
CA GLY A 127 7.69 -2.32 10.48
C GLY A 127 8.19 -3.64 11.00
N MET A 128 9.45 -3.93 10.73
CA MET A 128 10.05 -5.18 11.16
C MET A 128 10.35 -5.18 12.65
N GLN A 129 10.45 -4.03 13.22
CA GLN A 129 10.76 -3.93 14.64
C GLN A 129 9.61 -4.43 15.50
N GLY A 130 8.45 -4.39 14.94
CA GLY A 130 7.27 -4.93 15.59
C GLY A 130 7.06 -4.33 16.92
#